data_a842893f6b9b58943d6ba7d78bfc9fdf
#
_entry.id   a842893f6b9b58943d6ba7d78bfc9fdf
#
_cell.length_a   1.000
_cell.length_b   1.000
_cell.length_c   1.000
_cell.angle_alpha   90.00
_cell.angle_beta   90.00
_cell.angle_gamma   90.00
#
_symmetry.space_group_name_H-M   'P 1'
#
loop_
_entity.id
_entity.type
_entity.pdbx_description
1 polymer ?
#
loop_
_entity_poly.entity_id
_entity_poly.type
_entity_poly.pdbx_seq_one_letter_code
_entity_poly.pdbx_strand_id
1 'polypeptide(L)'
;MNVGAVAGILKRYPSLPLIAYVTLHAPQFNAVAQLGRLGLKEVVLHHFDDAPEGFRERIERVEGNALTHDVIEALRDRLGQLPRQLSVAVENLFDQPHRYTSALDVGMEAGIAIVSVYRNLDAAELGSPKRLLVAAKVLRGFSYLRDPGYSVLDVSIKLGYKTARIFSQHWVSVFGVTPARIRTRLTDEAAIESVLRWLGAGDDDSSLADDLGHVPGHNAPRPRRRRKPEPS
;
A
#
# COMPACT_ATOMS: atom_id res chain seq x y z
N MET A 1 8.81 5.19 31.66
CA MET A 1 8.41 4.41 30.46
C MET A 1 9.33 3.20 30.33
N ASN A 2 8.78 1.99 30.16
CA ASN A 2 9.58 0.76 30.02
C ASN A 2 9.91 0.52 28.53
N VAL A 3 11.07 1.01 28.08
CA VAL A 3 11.53 0.91 26.70
C VAL A 3 11.63 -0.57 26.23
N GLY A 4 12.08 -1.48 27.10
CA GLY A 4 12.22 -2.89 26.76
C GLY A 4 10.86 -3.57 26.48
N ALA A 5 9.83 -3.26 27.24
CA ALA A 5 8.49 -3.79 27.00
C ALA A 5 7.91 -3.28 25.68
N VAL A 6 8.05 -1.99 25.39
CA VAL A 6 7.59 -1.39 24.12
C VAL A 6 8.36 -1.96 22.94
N ALA A 7 9.67 -2.11 23.04
CA ALA A 7 10.49 -2.75 22.02
C ALA A 7 10.05 -4.20 21.74
N GLY A 8 9.69 -4.95 22.81
CA GLY A 8 9.14 -6.30 22.69
C GLY A 8 7.81 -6.34 21.93
N ILE A 9 6.93 -5.35 22.15
CA ILE A 9 5.65 -5.23 21.44
C ILE A 9 5.90 -4.92 19.96
N LEU A 10 6.72 -3.92 19.65
CA LEU A 10 7.06 -3.54 18.26
C LEU A 10 7.67 -4.70 17.47
N LYS A 11 8.54 -5.49 18.11
CA LYS A 11 9.14 -6.67 17.48
C LYS A 11 8.12 -7.79 17.25
N ARG A 12 7.20 -8.00 18.18
CA ARG A 12 6.20 -9.08 18.12
C ARG A 12 5.03 -8.76 17.20
N TYR A 13 4.65 -7.48 17.11
CA TYR A 13 3.49 -7.00 16.35
C TYR A 13 3.91 -5.83 15.45
N PRO A 14 4.64 -6.08 14.36
CA PRO A 14 5.18 -5.03 13.50
C PRO A 14 4.11 -4.21 12.77
N SER A 15 2.88 -4.71 12.63
CA SER A 15 1.76 -3.97 12.04
C SER A 15 0.96 -3.14 13.06
N LEU A 16 1.24 -3.29 14.36
CA LEU A 16 0.50 -2.58 15.39
C LEU A 16 0.83 -1.08 15.34
N PRO A 17 -0.16 -0.20 15.08
CA PRO A 17 0.05 1.23 15.18
C PRO A 17 0.31 1.61 16.65
N LEU A 18 1.51 2.10 16.92
CA LEU A 18 1.93 2.45 18.29
C LEU A 18 2.27 3.93 18.37
N ILE A 19 1.58 4.65 19.22
CA ILE A 19 1.81 6.06 19.53
C ILE A 19 2.33 6.17 20.95
N ALA A 20 3.44 6.86 21.13
CA ALA A 20 3.90 7.21 22.48
C ALA A 20 3.28 8.54 22.89
N TYR A 21 2.47 8.52 23.95
CA TYR A 21 1.95 9.72 24.59
C TYR A 21 2.83 10.07 25.80
N VAL A 22 3.54 11.19 25.73
CA VAL A 22 4.57 11.53 26.70
C VAL A 22 4.49 12.99 27.15
N THR A 23 4.85 13.23 28.41
CA THR A 23 5.11 14.58 28.92
C THR A 23 6.59 14.91 28.73
N LEU A 24 6.92 16.15 28.35
CA LEU A 24 8.29 16.58 28.09
C LEU A 24 9.08 16.68 29.42
N HIS A 25 9.84 15.61 29.71
CA HIS A 25 10.86 15.59 30.76
C HIS A 25 12.15 14.99 30.23
N ALA A 26 13.29 15.49 30.64
CA ALA A 26 14.60 15.08 30.13
C ALA A 26 14.85 13.55 30.10
N PRO A 27 14.46 12.76 31.12
CA PRO A 27 14.62 11.30 31.07
C PRO A 27 13.76 10.62 30.01
N GLN A 28 12.58 11.20 29.67
CA GLN A 28 11.67 10.63 28.69
C GLN A 28 12.11 10.89 27.27
N PHE A 29 12.84 11.98 27.03
CA PHE A 29 13.39 12.29 25.70
C PHE A 29 14.33 11.19 25.20
N ASN A 30 15.25 10.72 26.05
CA ASN A 30 16.15 9.63 25.70
C ASN A 30 15.40 8.32 25.43
N ALA A 31 14.36 8.04 26.19
CA ALA A 31 13.53 6.85 26.00
C ALA A 31 12.75 6.91 24.67
N VAL A 32 12.20 8.07 24.32
CA VAL A 32 11.51 8.29 23.04
C VAL A 32 12.49 8.16 21.86
N ALA A 33 13.70 8.74 21.98
CA ALA A 33 14.72 8.61 20.96
C ALA A 33 15.18 7.15 20.74
N GLN A 34 15.28 6.37 21.81
CA GLN A 34 15.54 4.93 21.72
C GLN A 34 14.40 4.17 21.04
N LEU A 35 13.16 4.48 21.40
CA LEU A 35 11.98 3.85 20.77
C LEU A 35 11.84 4.22 19.29
N GLY A 36 12.19 5.44 18.90
CA GLY A 36 12.26 5.86 17.51
C GLY A 36 13.22 4.99 16.68
N ARG A 37 14.40 4.68 17.22
CA ARG A 37 15.37 3.75 16.59
C ARG A 37 14.86 2.31 16.51
N LEU A 38 13.90 1.94 17.33
CA LEU A 38 13.29 0.61 17.38
C LEU A 38 11.98 0.52 16.58
N GLY A 39 11.63 1.58 15.85
CA GLY A 39 10.45 1.58 14.97
C GLY A 39 9.21 2.29 15.52
N LEU A 40 9.30 2.98 16.65
CA LEU A 40 8.23 3.90 17.07
C LEU A 40 8.24 5.12 16.14
N LYS A 41 7.13 5.34 15.44
CA LYS A 41 7.04 6.37 14.41
C LYS A 41 6.37 7.65 14.86
N GLU A 42 5.48 7.56 15.83
CA GLU A 42 4.67 8.69 16.24
C GLU A 42 4.76 8.92 17.75
N VAL A 43 4.97 10.17 18.11
CA VAL A 43 5.02 10.64 19.50
C VAL A 43 4.08 11.82 19.64
N VAL A 44 3.21 11.75 20.62
CA VAL A 44 2.32 12.84 21.00
C VAL A 44 2.82 13.46 22.30
N LEU A 45 3.06 14.75 22.29
CA LEU A 45 3.48 15.50 23.45
C LEU A 45 2.26 16.03 24.19
N HIS A 46 2.08 15.59 25.45
CA HIS A 46 1.02 16.05 26.33
C HIS A 46 1.05 17.58 26.47
N HIS A 47 -0.08 18.23 26.35
CA HIS A 47 -0.29 19.69 26.34
C HIS A 47 0.25 20.46 25.12
N PHE A 48 0.89 19.80 24.17
CA PHE A 48 1.39 20.46 22.95
C PHE A 48 0.73 19.93 21.67
N ASP A 49 0.59 18.60 21.57
CA ASP A 49 0.15 17.92 20.36
C ASP A 49 -1.18 17.18 20.52
N ASP A 50 -1.82 17.29 21.69
CA ASP A 50 -2.96 16.48 22.09
C ASP A 50 -4.33 17.12 21.81
N ALA A 51 -4.37 18.14 20.94
CA ALA A 51 -5.62 18.67 20.43
C ALA A 51 -6.37 17.56 19.65
N PRO A 52 -7.71 17.42 19.83
CA PRO A 52 -8.47 16.27 19.29
C PRO A 52 -8.34 16.07 17.77
N GLU A 53 -8.28 17.17 17.02
CA GLU A 53 -8.12 17.13 15.55
C GLU A 53 -6.72 16.64 15.15
N GLY A 54 -5.67 17.21 15.75
CA GLY A 54 -4.29 16.80 15.51
C GLY A 54 -4.00 15.36 15.96
N PHE A 55 -4.66 14.91 17.05
CA PHE A 55 -4.52 13.53 17.52
C PHE A 55 -5.16 12.52 16.56
N ARG A 56 -6.31 12.85 15.98
CA ARG A 56 -6.96 12.01 14.94
C ARG A 56 -6.07 11.87 13.71
N GLU A 57 -5.53 12.96 13.19
CA GLU A 57 -4.61 12.95 12.04
C GLU A 57 -3.37 12.09 12.31
N ARG A 58 -2.85 12.12 13.54
CA ARG A 58 -1.71 11.28 13.92
C ARG A 58 -2.06 9.80 13.98
N ILE A 59 -3.25 9.44 14.50
CA ILE A 59 -3.73 8.04 14.47
C ILE A 59 -3.82 7.55 13.03
N GLU A 60 -4.43 8.34 12.14
CA GLU A 60 -4.57 8.00 10.72
C GLU A 60 -3.20 7.84 10.05
N ARG A 61 -2.23 8.68 10.39
CA ARG A 61 -0.83 8.59 9.89
C ARG A 61 -0.09 7.35 10.40
N VAL A 62 -0.29 6.96 11.65
CA VAL A 62 0.38 5.78 12.24
C VAL A 62 -0.17 4.46 11.72
N GLU A 63 -1.41 4.46 11.21
CA GLU A 63 -1.93 3.33 10.45
C GLU A 63 -1.15 3.09 9.14
N GLY A 64 -0.43 4.11 8.65
CA GLY A 64 0.59 4.01 7.61
C GLY A 64 1.76 3.11 8.07
N ASN A 65 2.08 2.08 7.28
CA ASN A 65 3.15 1.14 7.58
C ASN A 65 4.53 1.70 7.18
N ALA A 66 5.61 1.31 7.90
CA ALA A 66 7.00 1.64 7.52
C ALA A 66 7.31 1.28 6.08
N LEU A 67 6.89 0.08 5.66
CA LEU A 67 7.08 -0.41 4.30
C LEU A 67 6.37 0.45 3.25
N THR A 68 5.21 1.01 3.59
CA THR A 68 4.52 1.96 2.72
C THR A 68 5.38 3.20 2.49
N HIS A 69 5.94 3.77 3.56
CA HIS A 69 6.83 4.93 3.46
C HIS A 69 8.04 4.64 2.57
N ASP A 70 8.69 3.50 2.77
CA ASP A 70 9.88 3.11 2.01
C ASP A 70 9.56 2.90 0.52
N VAL A 71 8.39 2.31 0.20
CA VAL A 71 7.92 2.19 -1.20
C VAL A 71 7.61 3.55 -1.81
N ILE A 72 6.89 4.43 -1.10
CA ILE A 72 6.58 5.79 -1.58
C ILE A 72 7.87 6.60 -1.79
N GLU A 73 8.84 6.48 -0.88
CA GLU A 73 10.14 7.12 -1.04
C GLU A 73 10.88 6.63 -2.30
N ALA A 74 10.88 5.31 -2.53
CA ALA A 74 11.48 4.71 -3.72
C ALA A 74 10.75 5.11 -5.02
N LEU A 75 9.47 5.48 -4.94
CA LEU A 75 8.67 5.93 -6.08
C LEU A 75 8.63 7.46 -6.22
N ARG A 76 9.30 8.22 -5.37
CA ARG A 76 9.23 9.69 -5.28
C ARG A 76 9.41 10.39 -6.63
N ASP A 77 10.44 10.00 -7.39
CA ASP A 77 10.75 10.62 -8.68
C ASP A 77 9.64 10.37 -9.72
N ARG A 78 9.05 9.18 -9.70
CA ARG A 78 7.93 8.81 -10.59
C ARG A 78 6.63 9.52 -10.16
N LEU A 79 6.36 9.56 -8.85
CA LEU A 79 5.22 10.28 -8.30
C LEU A 79 5.30 11.79 -8.58
N GLY A 80 6.51 12.36 -8.59
CA GLY A 80 6.76 13.76 -8.95
C GLY A 80 6.43 14.11 -10.41
N GLN A 81 6.32 13.13 -11.30
CA GLN A 81 5.90 13.31 -12.69
C GLN A 81 4.36 13.36 -12.85
N LEU A 82 3.61 12.93 -11.84
CA LEU A 82 2.16 12.93 -11.85
C LEU A 82 1.59 14.32 -11.52
N PRO A 83 0.37 14.63 -12.01
CA PRO A 83 -0.39 15.74 -11.46
C PRO A 83 -0.51 15.60 -9.94
N ARG A 84 -0.36 16.72 -9.21
CA ARG A 84 -0.31 16.71 -7.74
C ARG A 84 -1.47 15.94 -7.09
N GLN A 85 -2.70 16.11 -7.58
CA GLN A 85 -3.87 15.43 -7.04
C GLN A 85 -3.77 13.90 -7.22
N LEU A 86 -3.21 13.44 -8.33
CA LEU A 86 -3.01 12.01 -8.58
C LEU A 86 -1.87 11.44 -7.73
N SER A 87 -0.78 12.19 -7.55
CA SER A 87 0.31 11.79 -6.64
C SER A 87 -0.22 11.57 -5.22
N VAL A 88 -0.99 12.54 -4.69
CA VAL A 88 -1.61 12.43 -3.36
C VAL A 88 -2.58 11.24 -3.28
N ALA A 89 -3.41 11.01 -4.32
CA ALA A 89 -4.32 9.87 -4.34
C ALA A 89 -3.57 8.51 -4.34
N VAL A 90 -2.42 8.43 -5.01
CA VAL A 90 -1.56 7.23 -4.98
C VAL A 90 -0.92 7.06 -3.60
N GLU A 91 -0.43 8.11 -2.97
CA GLU A 91 0.11 8.05 -1.61
C GLU A 91 -0.96 7.56 -0.62
N ASN A 92 -2.18 8.14 -0.67
CA ASN A 92 -3.31 7.74 0.16
C ASN A 92 -3.74 6.27 -0.09
N LEU A 93 -3.67 5.81 -1.35
CA LEU A 93 -3.92 4.40 -1.69
C LEU A 93 -2.96 3.46 -0.96
N PHE A 94 -1.69 3.79 -0.89
CA PHE A 94 -0.70 2.99 -0.16
C PHE A 94 -0.87 3.09 1.36
N ASP A 95 -1.27 4.24 1.88
CA ASP A 95 -1.50 4.44 3.30
C ASP A 95 -2.77 3.75 3.80
N GLN A 96 -3.86 3.77 3.03
CA GLN A 96 -5.16 3.24 3.42
C GLN A 96 -5.80 2.36 2.33
N PRO A 97 -5.14 1.26 1.90
CA PRO A 97 -5.56 0.48 0.74
C PRO A 97 -6.92 -0.21 0.91
N HIS A 98 -7.41 -0.37 2.13
CA HIS A 98 -8.72 -0.94 2.43
C HIS A 98 -9.88 -0.03 2.00
N ARG A 99 -9.66 1.29 1.85
CA ARG A 99 -10.68 2.27 1.40
C ARG A 99 -10.96 2.17 -0.09
N TYR A 100 -10.04 1.59 -0.85
CA TYR A 100 -10.15 1.49 -2.31
C TYR A 100 -10.61 0.09 -2.71
N THR A 101 -11.72 0.03 -3.44
CA THR A 101 -12.32 -1.22 -3.93
C THR A 101 -12.00 -1.47 -5.40
N SER A 102 -11.73 -0.40 -6.14
CA SER A 102 -11.47 -0.44 -7.57
C SER A 102 -10.45 0.62 -8.00
N ALA A 103 -9.95 0.48 -9.22
CA ALA A 103 -9.09 1.50 -9.84
C ALA A 103 -9.82 2.85 -10.04
N LEU A 104 -11.16 2.82 -10.12
CA LEU A 104 -11.97 4.02 -10.29
C LEU A 104 -11.88 4.95 -9.06
N ASP A 105 -11.73 4.38 -7.86
CA ASP A 105 -11.67 5.13 -6.61
C ASP A 105 -10.46 6.10 -6.60
N VAL A 106 -9.33 5.69 -7.22
CA VAL A 106 -8.14 6.57 -7.38
C VAL A 106 -8.46 7.79 -8.25
N GLY A 107 -9.21 7.58 -9.35
CA GLY A 107 -9.64 8.68 -10.21
C GLY A 107 -10.63 9.63 -9.52
N MET A 108 -11.56 9.07 -8.75
CA MET A 108 -12.54 9.84 -7.98
C MET A 108 -11.85 10.70 -6.93
N GLU A 109 -10.89 10.17 -6.20
CA GLU A 109 -10.13 10.93 -5.20
C GLU A 109 -9.26 12.00 -5.82
N ALA A 110 -8.58 11.70 -6.94
CA ALA A 110 -7.79 12.68 -7.67
C ALA A 110 -8.64 13.72 -8.42
N GLY A 111 -9.96 13.54 -8.53
CA GLY A 111 -10.86 14.43 -9.29
C GLY A 111 -10.60 14.43 -10.79
N ILE A 112 -10.07 13.34 -11.36
CA ILE A 112 -9.76 13.20 -12.78
C ILE A 112 -10.40 11.96 -13.40
N ALA A 113 -10.65 12.02 -14.70
CA ALA A 113 -11.23 10.88 -15.42
C ALA A 113 -10.30 9.68 -15.39
N ILE A 114 -10.86 8.46 -15.26
CA ILE A 114 -10.10 7.21 -15.17
C ILE A 114 -9.14 7.02 -16.35
N VAL A 115 -9.52 7.42 -17.56
CA VAL A 115 -8.64 7.38 -18.75
C VAL A 115 -7.38 8.24 -18.56
N SER A 116 -7.52 9.40 -17.89
CA SER A 116 -6.38 10.25 -17.55
C SER A 116 -5.50 9.63 -16.47
N VAL A 117 -6.10 8.89 -15.51
CA VAL A 117 -5.31 8.12 -14.52
C VAL A 117 -4.42 7.12 -15.23
N TYR A 118 -4.98 6.27 -16.10
CA TYR A 118 -4.20 5.28 -16.86
C TYR A 118 -3.05 5.93 -17.64
N ARG A 119 -3.34 7.00 -18.40
CA ARG A 119 -2.33 7.67 -19.21
C ARG A 119 -1.20 8.28 -18.37
N ASN A 120 -1.53 8.92 -17.23
CA ASN A 120 -0.52 9.55 -16.39
C ASN A 120 0.35 8.51 -15.67
N LEU A 121 -0.25 7.41 -15.19
CA LEU A 121 0.48 6.33 -14.54
C LEU A 121 1.40 5.59 -15.50
N ASP A 122 0.95 5.33 -16.74
CA ASP A 122 1.75 4.73 -17.79
C ASP A 122 2.95 5.62 -18.15
N ALA A 123 2.73 6.93 -18.34
CA ALA A 123 3.80 7.90 -18.61
C ALA A 123 4.83 8.00 -17.47
N ALA A 124 4.43 7.75 -16.22
CA ALA A 124 5.30 7.75 -15.05
C ALA A 124 5.88 6.35 -14.73
N GLU A 125 5.65 5.36 -15.59
CA GLU A 125 6.11 3.96 -15.41
C GLU A 125 5.66 3.33 -14.08
N LEU A 126 4.44 3.67 -13.63
CA LEU A 126 3.86 3.17 -12.39
C LEU A 126 2.89 1.99 -12.59
N GLY A 127 2.76 1.52 -13.83
CA GLY A 127 1.82 0.49 -14.23
C GLY A 127 0.36 0.96 -14.21
N SER A 128 -0.60 0.02 -14.28
CA SER A 128 -2.01 0.38 -14.26
C SER A 128 -2.52 0.70 -12.85
N PRO A 129 -3.62 1.47 -12.73
CA PRO A 129 -4.28 1.74 -11.42
C PRO A 129 -4.61 0.46 -10.65
N LYS A 130 -4.94 -0.60 -11.37
CA LYS A 130 -5.21 -1.92 -10.77
C LYS A 130 -3.95 -2.55 -10.19
N ARG A 131 -2.81 -2.42 -10.88
CA ARG A 131 -1.52 -2.90 -10.36
C ARG A 131 -1.13 -2.16 -9.09
N LEU A 132 -1.32 -0.84 -9.04
CA LEU A 132 -1.10 -0.04 -7.85
C LEU A 132 -1.99 -0.51 -6.69
N LEU A 133 -3.28 -0.73 -6.94
CA LEU A 133 -4.22 -1.22 -5.92
C LEU A 133 -3.80 -2.59 -5.37
N VAL A 134 -3.41 -3.52 -6.25
CA VAL A 134 -2.90 -4.83 -5.82
C VAL A 134 -1.62 -4.67 -5.01
N ALA A 135 -0.66 -3.88 -5.48
CA ALA A 135 0.61 -3.63 -4.79
C ALA A 135 0.40 -3.07 -3.38
N ALA A 136 -0.43 -2.02 -3.23
CA ALA A 136 -0.75 -1.41 -1.95
C ALA A 136 -1.42 -2.41 -0.98
N LYS A 137 -2.42 -3.17 -1.47
CA LYS A 137 -3.12 -4.16 -0.65
C LYS A 137 -2.21 -5.31 -0.21
N VAL A 138 -1.39 -5.88 -1.10
CA VAL A 138 -0.51 -6.99 -0.71
C VAL A 138 0.64 -6.53 0.18
N LEU A 139 1.16 -5.31 0.00
CA LEU A 139 2.17 -4.72 0.87
C LEU A 139 1.62 -4.54 2.31
N ARG A 140 0.39 -4.03 2.45
CA ARG A 140 -0.29 -3.93 3.74
C ARG A 140 -0.57 -5.31 4.33
N GLY A 141 -0.99 -6.26 3.48
CA GLY A 141 -1.19 -7.65 3.87
C GLY A 141 0.07 -8.32 4.38
N PHE A 142 1.22 -7.98 3.79
CA PHE A 142 2.53 -8.45 4.26
C PHE A 142 2.78 -8.06 5.72
N SER A 143 2.51 -6.82 6.08
CA SER A 143 2.67 -6.36 7.46
C SER A 143 1.74 -7.11 8.42
N TYR A 144 0.46 -7.26 8.06
CA TYR A 144 -0.50 -7.98 8.91
C TYR A 144 -0.14 -9.46 9.09
N LEU A 145 0.30 -10.14 8.03
CA LEU A 145 0.65 -11.57 8.12
C LEU A 145 1.92 -11.85 8.93
N ARG A 146 2.74 -10.84 9.19
CA ARG A 146 3.89 -10.96 10.11
C ARG A 146 3.46 -10.98 11.56
N ASP A 147 2.32 -10.41 11.90
CA ASP A 147 1.79 -10.43 13.25
C ASP A 147 1.27 -11.83 13.60
N PRO A 148 1.57 -12.33 14.79
CA PRO A 148 0.97 -13.58 15.26
C PRO A 148 -0.53 -13.34 15.50
N GLY A 149 -1.37 -14.24 15.00
CA GLY A 149 -2.81 -14.21 15.22
C GLY A 149 -3.63 -13.82 14.00
N TYR A 150 -3.05 -13.19 12.97
CA TYR A 150 -3.77 -12.99 11.70
C TYR A 150 -3.66 -14.22 10.81
N SER A 151 -4.81 -14.75 10.38
CA SER A 151 -4.88 -15.73 9.29
C SER A 151 -4.92 -15.04 7.93
N VAL A 152 -4.67 -15.80 6.86
CA VAL A 152 -4.82 -15.29 5.47
C VAL A 152 -6.25 -14.82 5.20
N LEU A 153 -7.24 -15.49 5.79
CA LEU A 153 -8.64 -15.11 5.67
C LEU A 153 -8.90 -13.77 6.36
N ASP A 154 -8.43 -13.58 7.60
CA ASP A 154 -8.62 -12.33 8.34
C ASP A 154 -8.02 -11.14 7.60
N VAL A 155 -6.80 -11.31 7.07
CA VAL A 155 -6.12 -10.27 6.29
C VAL A 155 -6.87 -9.96 4.99
N SER A 156 -7.37 -10.98 4.29
CA SER A 156 -8.13 -10.77 3.06
C SER A 156 -9.40 -9.97 3.30
N ILE A 157 -10.14 -10.27 4.37
CA ILE A 157 -11.35 -9.53 4.78
C ILE A 157 -10.99 -8.09 5.15
N LYS A 158 -9.94 -7.90 5.98
CA LYS A 158 -9.48 -6.57 6.42
C LYS A 158 -9.06 -5.67 5.26
N LEU A 159 -8.53 -6.24 4.17
CA LEU A 159 -8.14 -5.52 2.96
C LEU A 159 -9.27 -5.38 1.93
N GLY A 160 -10.49 -5.84 2.25
CA GLY A 160 -11.64 -5.71 1.37
C GLY A 160 -11.63 -6.65 0.15
N TYR A 161 -10.97 -7.80 0.24
CA TYR A 161 -11.05 -8.83 -0.78
C TYR A 161 -12.34 -9.63 -0.65
N LYS A 162 -12.96 -9.98 -1.78
CA LYS A 162 -14.16 -10.84 -1.80
C LYS A 162 -13.90 -12.25 -1.27
N THR A 163 -12.68 -12.77 -1.51
CA THR A 163 -12.27 -14.10 -1.06
C THR A 163 -10.78 -14.13 -0.73
N ALA A 164 -10.38 -15.02 0.20
CA ALA A 164 -8.98 -15.27 0.51
C ALA A 164 -8.21 -15.87 -0.69
N ARG A 165 -8.91 -16.52 -1.63
CA ARG A 165 -8.31 -17.04 -2.86
C ARG A 165 -7.79 -15.91 -3.75
N ILE A 166 -8.61 -14.87 -4.02
CA ILE A 166 -8.21 -13.72 -4.82
C ILE A 166 -7.00 -13.01 -4.18
N PHE A 167 -7.06 -12.78 -2.87
CA PHE A 167 -5.93 -12.22 -2.12
C PHE A 167 -4.66 -13.07 -2.31
N SER A 168 -4.76 -14.40 -2.18
CA SER A 168 -3.62 -15.31 -2.35
C SER A 168 -3.06 -15.32 -3.77
N GLN A 169 -3.91 -15.18 -4.79
CA GLN A 169 -3.48 -15.07 -6.20
C GLN A 169 -2.71 -13.77 -6.42
N HIS A 170 -3.24 -12.62 -6.00
CA HIS A 170 -2.55 -11.34 -6.08
C HIS A 170 -1.24 -11.35 -5.27
N TRP A 171 -1.25 -12.00 -4.12
CA TRP A 171 -0.05 -12.17 -3.31
C TRP A 171 1.05 -12.93 -4.05
N VAL A 172 0.71 -14.07 -4.65
CA VAL A 172 1.67 -14.88 -5.40
C VAL A 172 2.17 -14.16 -6.65
N SER A 173 1.31 -13.37 -7.33
CA SER A 173 1.73 -12.61 -8.50
C SER A 173 2.74 -11.52 -8.17
N VAL A 174 2.68 -10.92 -6.96
CA VAL A 174 3.65 -9.90 -6.53
C VAL A 174 4.91 -10.51 -5.90
N PHE A 175 4.74 -11.47 -4.99
CA PHE A 175 5.85 -11.98 -4.17
C PHE A 175 6.41 -13.33 -4.65
N GLY A 176 5.77 -14.02 -5.58
CA GLY A 176 6.23 -15.33 -6.08
C GLY A 176 6.10 -16.49 -5.10
N VAL A 177 5.60 -16.27 -3.88
CA VAL A 177 5.45 -17.25 -2.82
C VAL A 177 4.06 -17.18 -2.21
N THR A 178 3.58 -18.28 -1.59
CA THR A 178 2.26 -18.28 -0.96
C THR A 178 2.23 -17.50 0.36
N PRO A 179 1.10 -16.88 0.75
CA PRO A 179 0.99 -16.12 1.99
C PRO A 179 1.38 -16.93 3.26
N ALA A 180 1.09 -18.22 3.27
CA ALA A 180 1.40 -19.10 4.41
C ALA A 180 2.93 -19.26 4.68
N ARG A 181 3.77 -19.02 3.67
CA ARG A 181 5.23 -19.16 3.79
C ARG A 181 5.94 -17.86 4.17
N ILE A 182 5.22 -16.76 4.36
CA ILE A 182 5.80 -15.44 4.50
C ILE A 182 6.62 -15.26 5.77
N ARG A 183 6.17 -15.83 6.88
CA ARG A 183 6.81 -15.63 8.20
C ARG A 183 8.26 -16.09 8.26
N THR A 184 8.70 -16.89 7.28
CA THR A 184 10.03 -17.51 7.28
C THR A 184 10.90 -17.16 6.08
N ARG A 185 10.39 -16.47 5.06
CA ARG A 185 11.07 -16.39 3.77
C ARG A 185 11.19 -15.02 3.12
N LEU A 186 10.48 -14.01 3.58
CA LEU A 186 10.53 -12.69 2.95
C LEU A 186 10.93 -11.62 3.98
N THR A 187 11.99 -10.88 3.68
CA THR A 187 12.41 -9.70 4.45
C THR A 187 11.65 -8.47 3.98
N ASP A 188 11.74 -7.37 4.72
CA ASP A 188 11.12 -6.10 4.36
C ASP A 188 11.68 -5.57 3.04
N GLU A 189 12.99 -5.64 2.86
CA GLU A 189 13.68 -5.21 1.65
C GLU A 189 13.23 -6.02 0.42
N ALA A 190 13.13 -7.35 0.57
CA ALA A 190 12.67 -8.22 -0.50
C ALA A 190 11.19 -8.00 -0.86
N ALA A 191 10.36 -7.61 0.11
CA ALA A 191 8.96 -7.25 -0.13
C ALA A 191 8.87 -5.93 -0.90
N ILE A 192 9.62 -4.90 -0.50
CA ILE A 192 9.71 -3.62 -1.19
C ILE A 192 10.18 -3.83 -2.63
N GLU A 193 11.29 -4.54 -2.82
CA GLU A 193 11.85 -4.83 -4.15
C GLU A 193 10.84 -5.56 -5.06
N SER A 194 10.10 -6.52 -4.50
CA SER A 194 9.08 -7.26 -5.25
C SER A 194 7.93 -6.36 -5.70
N VAL A 195 7.48 -5.45 -4.83
CA VAL A 195 6.45 -4.45 -5.16
C VAL A 195 6.94 -3.49 -6.24
N LEU A 196 8.15 -2.96 -6.12
CA LEU A 196 8.72 -2.04 -7.11
C LEU A 196 8.91 -2.71 -8.47
N ARG A 197 9.37 -3.96 -8.50
CA ARG A 197 9.47 -4.78 -9.71
C ARG A 197 8.10 -5.03 -10.33
N TRP A 198 7.11 -5.35 -9.51
CA TRP A 198 5.74 -5.54 -9.96
C TRP A 198 5.18 -4.29 -10.64
N LEU A 199 5.39 -3.11 -10.08
CA LEU A 199 4.93 -1.84 -10.64
C LEU A 199 5.65 -1.48 -11.95
N GLY A 200 6.94 -1.80 -12.08
CA GLY A 200 7.73 -1.52 -13.29
C GLY A 200 7.61 -2.56 -14.40
N ALA A 201 6.97 -3.71 -14.16
CA ALA A 201 6.72 -4.68 -15.22
C ALA A 201 5.56 -4.20 -16.09
N GLY A 202 5.71 -4.23 -17.42
CA GLY A 202 4.67 -3.85 -18.38
C GLY A 202 3.36 -4.63 -18.18
N ASP A 203 2.26 -4.05 -18.62
CA ASP A 203 0.92 -4.62 -18.47
C ASP A 203 0.73 -5.89 -19.33
N ASP A 204 1.01 -7.04 -18.74
CA ASP A 204 0.48 -8.33 -19.20
C ASP A 204 -0.80 -8.62 -18.38
N ASP A 205 -1.82 -7.78 -18.61
CA ASP A 205 -3.02 -7.63 -17.75
C ASP A 205 -4.06 -8.77 -17.96
N SER A 206 -3.73 -9.81 -18.72
CA SER A 206 -4.67 -10.89 -19.03
C SER A 206 -5.08 -11.75 -17.82
N SER A 207 -4.27 -11.78 -16.75
CA SER A 207 -4.55 -12.59 -15.56
C SER A 207 -5.31 -11.86 -14.45
N LEU A 208 -5.44 -10.54 -14.54
CA LEU A 208 -6.06 -9.71 -13.50
C LEU A 208 -7.50 -9.29 -13.84
N ALA A 209 -8.03 -9.70 -15.00
CA ALA A 209 -9.21 -9.08 -15.61
C ALA A 209 -10.51 -9.15 -14.80
N ASP A 210 -10.72 -10.17 -13.95
CA ASP A 210 -12.06 -10.46 -13.41
C ASP A 210 -12.27 -10.23 -11.89
N ASP A 211 -11.25 -9.90 -11.10
CA ASP A 211 -11.31 -10.10 -9.65
C ASP A 211 -11.58 -8.86 -8.79
N LEU A 212 -11.45 -7.66 -9.35
CA LEU A 212 -11.73 -6.40 -8.63
C LEU A 212 -12.89 -5.66 -9.33
N GLY A 213 -14.14 -6.06 -9.09
CA GLY A 213 -15.34 -5.32 -9.44
C GLY A 213 -15.47 -4.99 -10.94
N HIS A 214 -16.23 -5.80 -11.66
CA HIS A 214 -16.67 -5.52 -13.03
C HIS A 214 -17.37 -4.15 -13.10
N VAL A 215 -16.75 -3.19 -13.81
CA VAL A 215 -17.45 -1.99 -14.27
C VAL A 215 -18.12 -2.37 -15.60
N PRO A 216 -19.47 -2.45 -15.70
CA PRO A 216 -20.12 -2.71 -16.95
C PRO A 216 -19.96 -1.49 -17.86
N GLY A 217 -19.33 -1.69 -19.01
CA GLY A 217 -19.39 -0.77 -20.13
C GLY A 217 -18.16 0.09 -20.38
N HIS A 218 -17.07 -0.50 -20.87
CA HIS A 218 -16.24 0.17 -21.87
C HIS A 218 -15.67 -0.85 -22.82
N ASN A 219 -16.45 -1.16 -23.85
CA ASN A 219 -15.97 -1.84 -25.05
C ASN A 219 -15.10 -0.82 -25.82
N ALA A 220 -13.81 -0.81 -25.58
CA ALA A 220 -12.89 -0.11 -26.47
C ALA A 220 -12.97 -0.75 -27.87
N PRO A 221 -13.16 0.01 -28.95
CA PRO A 221 -13.25 -0.56 -30.28
C PRO A 221 -11.92 -1.21 -30.63
N ARG A 222 -11.94 -2.52 -30.87
CA ARG A 222 -10.76 -3.25 -31.39
C ARG A 222 -10.28 -2.58 -32.67
N PRO A 223 -8.96 -2.30 -32.82
CA PRO A 223 -8.43 -1.74 -34.06
C PRO A 223 -8.77 -2.70 -35.20
N ARG A 224 -9.46 -2.20 -36.21
CA ARG A 224 -9.78 -2.94 -37.42
C ARG A 224 -8.47 -3.41 -38.07
N ARG A 225 -8.23 -4.71 -38.12
CA ARG A 225 -7.18 -5.32 -38.96
C ARG A 225 -7.37 -4.83 -40.39
N ARG A 226 -6.41 -4.06 -40.89
CA ARG A 226 -6.33 -3.72 -42.34
C ARG A 226 -6.25 -5.03 -43.12
N ARG A 227 -7.24 -5.30 -43.96
CA ARG A 227 -7.16 -6.36 -44.96
C ARG A 227 -6.00 -6.02 -45.88
N LYS A 228 -5.07 -6.94 -46.06
CA LYS A 228 -4.09 -6.90 -47.16
C LYS A 228 -4.85 -6.98 -48.46
N PRO A 229 -4.47 -6.20 -49.50
CA PRO A 229 -5.01 -6.38 -50.84
C PRO A 229 -4.49 -7.71 -51.40
N GLU A 230 -5.38 -8.45 -52.05
CA GLU A 230 -5.04 -9.65 -52.82
C GLU A 230 -4.25 -9.24 -54.08
N PRO A 231 -3.22 -10.01 -54.48
CA PRO A 231 -2.51 -9.76 -55.71
C PRO A 231 -3.36 -10.24 -56.91
N SER A 232 -3.42 -9.41 -57.94
CA SER A 232 -3.99 -9.71 -59.25
C SER A 232 -3.09 -10.66 -60.01
#